data_34c2758dac0be924b7efcd5f675aa189
#
_entry.id   34c2758dac0be924b7efcd5f675aa189
#
_cell.length_a   1.000
_cell.length_b   1.000
_cell.length_c   1.000
_cell.angle_alpha   90.00
_cell.angle_beta   90.00
_cell.angle_gamma   90.00
#
_symmetry.space_group_name_H-M   'P 1'
#
loop_
_entity.id
_entity.type
_entity.pdbx_description
1 polymer ?
#
loop_
_entity_poly.entity_id
_entity_poly.type
_entity_poly.pdbx_seq_one_letter_code
_entity_poly.pdbx_strand_id
1 'polypeptide(L)'
;MDMKRTIITTLIIVCCCSLTTTAQTDRKVQNKPYIDLRQLHFGILIGLHLQDIEFENTGPQTIVDEDGTTHEELIVCDADKWNPGFSVGVLAEWRLSDNFSLRCTPTMHFGAKHLTFLNTKVVDEQGNLLRQTQDMKNTYVSLPIDLKFAAPRWNNHRPYIMAGINPTINLTGGESDMVRIKRYNTMVEIGVGCDFYLPFFKLIPELKFCFGLGDVLDKNHKNELRDANLTAYAGSVSSAQSKMIVLTFYFE
;
A
#
# COMPACT_ATOMS: atom_id res chain seq x y z
N MET A 1 5.92 27.29 -20.73
CA MET A 1 5.11 27.37 -19.50
C MET A 1 4.47 25.99 -19.31
N ASP A 2 4.92 25.27 -18.30
CA ASP A 2 4.67 23.82 -18.17
C ASP A 2 3.19 23.50 -18.00
N MET A 3 2.64 22.75 -18.93
CA MET A 3 1.25 22.25 -18.92
C MET A 3 0.88 21.54 -17.61
N LYS A 4 1.83 20.84 -16.97
CA LYS A 4 1.66 20.22 -15.65
C LYS A 4 1.42 21.24 -14.54
N ARG A 5 2.14 22.36 -14.53
CA ARG A 5 1.92 23.44 -13.56
C ARG A 5 0.56 24.10 -13.73
N THR A 6 0.13 24.31 -14.97
CA THR A 6 -1.18 24.91 -15.27
C THR A 6 -2.31 23.99 -14.79
N ILE A 7 -2.22 22.68 -15.02
CA ILE A 7 -3.21 21.69 -14.56
C ILE A 7 -3.31 21.67 -13.04
N ILE A 8 -2.17 21.64 -12.34
CA ILE A 8 -2.13 21.63 -10.87
C ILE A 8 -2.73 22.94 -10.31
N THR A 9 -2.39 24.08 -10.88
CA THR A 9 -2.92 25.38 -10.43
C THR A 9 -4.42 25.48 -10.67
N THR A 10 -4.90 24.99 -11.82
CA THR A 10 -6.34 24.95 -12.13
C THR A 10 -7.10 24.02 -11.17
N LEU A 11 -6.52 22.85 -10.85
CA LEU A 11 -7.11 21.90 -9.90
C LEU A 11 -7.21 22.51 -8.48
N ILE A 12 -6.18 23.22 -8.04
CA ILE A 12 -6.16 23.92 -6.73
C ILE A 12 -7.22 25.03 -6.72
N ILE A 13 -7.33 25.82 -7.79
CA ILE A 13 -8.33 26.91 -7.89
C ILE A 13 -9.76 26.33 -7.87
N VAL A 14 -10.04 25.25 -8.61
CA VAL A 14 -11.34 24.59 -8.60
C VAL A 14 -11.66 24.03 -7.21
N CYS A 15 -10.69 23.44 -6.52
CA CYS A 15 -10.86 22.96 -5.16
C CYS A 15 -11.13 24.09 -4.15
N CYS A 16 -10.47 25.25 -4.30
CA CYS A 16 -10.69 26.42 -3.45
C CYS A 16 -12.03 27.10 -3.74
N CYS A 17 -12.50 27.16 -4.98
CA CYS A 17 -13.79 27.75 -5.35
C CYS A 17 -15.00 26.96 -4.81
N SER A 18 -14.85 25.66 -4.61
CA SER A 18 -15.90 24.83 -4.00
C SER A 18 -16.13 25.08 -2.51
N LEU A 19 -15.22 25.80 -1.83
CA LEU A 19 -15.33 26.13 -0.40
C LEU A 19 -16.18 27.37 -0.11
N THR A 20 -16.60 28.12 -1.12
CA THR A 20 -17.37 29.37 -0.95
C THR A 20 -18.88 29.21 -1.09
N THR A 21 -19.41 27.98 -1.05
CA THR A 21 -20.85 27.78 -0.96
C THR A 21 -21.30 28.25 0.42
N THR A 22 -21.99 29.40 0.47
CA THR A 22 -22.69 29.90 1.67
C THR A 22 -23.61 28.79 2.17
N ALA A 23 -23.24 28.20 3.30
CA ALA A 23 -24.06 27.25 4.00
C ALA A 23 -25.35 27.97 4.48
N GLN A 24 -26.42 27.80 3.73
CA GLN A 24 -27.74 28.04 4.29
C GLN A 24 -27.86 27.13 5.52
N THR A 25 -28.10 27.72 6.67
CA THR A 25 -28.27 27.04 7.96
C THR A 25 -29.62 26.30 7.99
N ASP A 26 -29.86 25.41 7.06
CA ASP A 26 -30.85 24.38 7.22
C ASP A 26 -30.35 23.47 8.36
N ARG A 27 -31.01 23.56 9.51
CA ARG A 27 -30.78 22.64 10.64
C ARG A 27 -31.19 21.25 10.20
N LYS A 28 -30.25 20.55 9.52
CA LYS A 28 -30.44 19.16 9.15
C LYS A 28 -30.53 18.32 10.42
N VAL A 29 -31.48 17.41 10.43
CA VAL A 29 -31.62 16.45 11.53
C VAL A 29 -30.31 15.72 11.69
N GLN A 30 -29.75 15.75 12.90
CA GLN A 30 -28.54 14.96 13.20
C GLN A 30 -28.91 13.49 13.33
N ASN A 31 -28.37 12.67 12.42
CA ASN A 31 -28.52 11.22 12.48
C ASN A 31 -27.63 10.67 13.61
N LYS A 32 -28.14 9.71 14.39
CA LYS A 32 -27.39 9.05 15.48
C LYS A 32 -26.68 10.06 16.42
N PRO A 33 -27.38 10.98 17.10
CA PRO A 33 -26.78 12.11 17.81
C PRO A 33 -25.85 11.69 18.97
N TYR A 34 -26.04 10.51 19.54
CA TYR A 34 -25.28 10.02 20.69
C TYR A 34 -24.22 8.96 20.35
N ILE A 35 -24.03 8.64 19.06
CA ILE A 35 -23.12 7.56 18.67
C ILE A 35 -21.67 7.87 19.06
N ASP A 36 -21.25 9.12 18.91
CA ASP A 36 -19.88 9.55 19.22
C ASP A 36 -19.57 9.57 20.73
N LEU A 37 -20.59 9.43 21.59
CA LEU A 37 -20.40 9.32 23.04
C LEU A 37 -20.07 7.91 23.48
N ARG A 38 -20.25 6.91 22.63
CA ARG A 38 -19.85 5.54 22.95
C ARG A 38 -18.35 5.46 23.08
N GLN A 39 -17.89 4.67 24.04
CA GLN A 39 -16.47 4.48 24.28
C GLN A 39 -15.81 3.52 23.27
N LEU A 40 -16.55 2.52 22.82
CA LEU A 40 -16.10 1.53 21.86
C LEU A 40 -17.03 1.51 20.65
N HIS A 41 -16.41 1.44 19.48
CA HIS A 41 -17.05 1.36 18.17
C HIS A 41 -16.53 0.13 17.44
N PHE A 42 -17.40 -0.58 16.77
CA PHE A 42 -17.07 -1.76 15.97
C PHE A 42 -17.73 -1.66 14.61
N GLY A 43 -17.04 -2.18 13.61
CA GLY A 43 -17.52 -2.18 12.25
C GLY A 43 -16.81 -3.20 11.38
N ILE A 44 -17.21 -3.25 10.14
CA ILE A 44 -16.54 -4.01 9.09
C ILE A 44 -15.94 -3.05 8.09
N LEU A 45 -14.90 -3.50 7.39
CA LEU A 45 -14.28 -2.72 6.33
C LEU A 45 -14.15 -3.54 5.05
N ILE A 46 -14.33 -2.84 3.95
CA ILE A 46 -13.95 -3.28 2.62
C ILE A 46 -13.10 -2.18 1.98
N GLY A 47 -12.13 -2.55 1.17
CA GLY A 47 -11.26 -1.58 0.55
C GLY A 47 -10.64 -2.08 -0.74
N LEU A 48 -10.14 -1.13 -1.50
CA LEU A 48 -9.28 -1.35 -2.66
C LEU A 48 -7.90 -0.82 -2.32
N HIS A 49 -6.86 -1.49 -2.77
CA HIS A 49 -5.51 -1.00 -2.59
C HIS A 49 -4.71 -1.10 -3.87
N LEU A 50 -3.75 -0.22 -3.99
CA LEU A 50 -2.70 -0.25 -5.00
C LEU A 50 -1.39 -0.52 -4.28
N GLN A 51 -0.68 -1.57 -4.67
CA GLN A 51 0.61 -1.94 -4.10
C GLN A 51 1.73 -1.69 -5.10
N ASP A 52 2.85 -1.26 -4.57
CA ASP A 52 4.09 -1.09 -5.30
C ASP A 52 5.27 -1.57 -4.46
N ILE A 53 6.32 -2.03 -5.12
CA ILE A 53 7.62 -2.31 -4.50
C ILE A 53 8.68 -1.60 -5.31
N GLU A 54 9.40 -0.73 -4.64
CA GLU A 54 10.56 -0.06 -5.20
C GLU A 54 11.81 -0.91 -4.92
N PHE A 55 12.48 -1.33 -5.98
CA PHE A 55 13.68 -2.14 -5.91
C PHE A 55 14.92 -1.28 -6.11
N GLU A 56 15.94 -1.53 -5.31
CA GLU A 56 17.27 -1.00 -5.51
C GLU A 56 18.14 -2.10 -6.18
N ASN A 57 18.55 -1.87 -7.42
CA ASN A 57 19.31 -2.83 -8.18
C ASN A 57 20.79 -2.82 -7.79
N THR A 58 21.43 -4.00 -7.74
CA THR A 58 22.83 -4.17 -7.32
C THR A 58 23.83 -3.64 -8.35
N GLY A 59 23.42 -3.57 -9.63
CA GLY A 59 24.31 -3.23 -10.74
C GLY A 59 24.89 -4.47 -11.44
N PRO A 60 25.99 -4.33 -12.20
CA PRO A 60 26.61 -5.45 -12.92
C PRO A 60 27.03 -6.57 -11.99
N GLN A 61 26.73 -7.81 -12.36
CA GLN A 61 27.05 -9.01 -11.61
C GLN A 61 27.96 -9.92 -12.43
N THR A 62 28.88 -10.58 -11.76
CA THR A 62 29.70 -11.62 -12.36
C THR A 62 28.99 -12.96 -12.21
N ILE A 63 28.67 -13.60 -13.33
CA ILE A 63 28.06 -14.93 -13.39
C ILE A 63 29.11 -15.91 -13.81
N VAL A 64 29.11 -17.09 -13.18
CA VAL A 64 29.98 -18.21 -13.51
C VAL A 64 29.15 -19.29 -14.17
N ASP A 65 29.41 -19.58 -15.43
CA ASP A 65 28.73 -20.62 -16.17
C ASP A 65 29.15 -22.03 -15.71
N GLU A 66 28.38 -23.04 -16.09
CA GLU A 66 28.67 -24.43 -15.74
C GLU A 66 30.04 -24.92 -16.27
N ASP A 67 30.55 -24.34 -17.35
CA ASP A 67 31.85 -24.59 -17.93
C ASP A 67 33.01 -23.82 -17.27
N GLY A 68 32.70 -22.99 -16.24
CA GLY A 68 33.68 -22.21 -15.48
C GLY A 68 34.05 -20.87 -16.14
N THR A 69 33.42 -20.49 -17.24
CA THR A 69 33.57 -19.16 -17.83
C THR A 69 32.87 -18.11 -17.00
N THR A 70 33.49 -16.94 -16.88
CA THR A 70 32.91 -15.82 -16.14
C THR A 70 32.53 -14.70 -17.10
N HIS A 71 31.32 -14.21 -16.99
CA HIS A 71 30.87 -13.05 -17.73
C HIS A 71 30.11 -12.08 -16.82
N GLU A 72 30.04 -10.80 -17.21
CA GLU A 72 29.31 -9.79 -16.48
C GLU A 72 27.94 -9.58 -17.11
N GLU A 73 26.91 -9.69 -16.31
CA GLU A 73 25.54 -9.34 -16.67
C GLU A 73 24.99 -8.17 -15.87
N LEU A 74 24.14 -7.36 -16.48
CA LEU A 74 23.37 -6.31 -15.82
C LEU A 74 21.88 -6.67 -15.90
N ILE A 75 21.37 -7.16 -14.78
CA ILE A 75 19.95 -7.50 -14.62
C ILE A 75 19.30 -6.41 -13.79
N VAL A 76 18.24 -5.82 -14.33
CA VAL A 76 17.43 -4.80 -13.65
C VAL A 76 16.06 -5.38 -13.34
N CYS A 77 15.68 -5.33 -12.07
CA CYS A 77 14.34 -5.71 -11.60
C CYS A 77 13.51 -4.46 -11.36
N ASP A 78 12.28 -4.44 -11.85
CA ASP A 78 11.32 -3.37 -11.60
C ASP A 78 9.90 -3.93 -11.50
N ALA A 79 9.07 -3.23 -10.74
CA ALA A 79 7.63 -3.45 -10.74
C ALA A 79 7.02 -2.57 -11.84
N ASP A 80 6.59 -3.18 -12.94
CA ASP A 80 6.12 -2.46 -14.14
C ASP A 80 4.99 -1.47 -13.86
N LYS A 81 4.20 -1.71 -12.81
CA LYS A 81 3.01 -0.90 -12.47
C LYS A 81 2.50 -1.16 -11.07
N TRP A 82 1.72 -0.22 -10.57
CA TRP A 82 0.95 -0.40 -9.35
C TRP A 82 -0.08 -1.52 -9.53
N ASN A 83 -0.04 -2.50 -8.64
CA ASN A 83 -0.91 -3.66 -8.74
C ASN A 83 -2.15 -3.47 -7.86
N PRO A 84 -3.36 -3.56 -8.45
CA PRO A 84 -4.60 -3.45 -7.70
C PRO A 84 -4.88 -4.71 -6.89
N GLY A 85 -5.49 -4.52 -5.73
CA GLY A 85 -5.98 -5.58 -4.88
C GLY A 85 -7.19 -5.13 -4.07
N PHE A 86 -7.74 -6.04 -3.28
CA PHE A 86 -8.86 -5.73 -2.41
C PHE A 86 -8.53 -6.10 -0.95
N SER A 87 -9.23 -5.47 -0.03
CA SER A 87 -9.00 -5.60 1.40
C SER A 87 -10.32 -5.82 2.12
N VAL A 88 -10.32 -6.70 3.10
CA VAL A 88 -11.46 -6.94 3.98
C VAL A 88 -10.97 -7.05 5.42
N GLY A 89 -11.75 -6.56 6.35
CA GLY A 89 -11.37 -6.62 7.75
C GLY A 89 -12.45 -6.12 8.70
N VAL A 90 -12.04 -5.89 9.94
CA VAL A 90 -12.90 -5.41 11.00
C VAL A 90 -12.34 -4.14 11.60
N LEU A 91 -13.21 -3.32 12.14
CA LEU A 91 -12.88 -2.08 12.83
C LEU A 91 -13.14 -2.26 14.33
N ALA A 92 -12.17 -1.88 15.14
CA ALA A 92 -12.34 -1.60 16.55
C ALA A 92 -11.75 -0.22 16.84
N GLU A 93 -12.58 0.71 17.30
CA GLU A 93 -12.15 2.08 17.63
C GLU A 93 -12.48 2.38 19.09
N TRP A 94 -11.50 2.82 19.84
CA TRP A 94 -11.62 3.24 21.24
C TRP A 94 -11.50 4.75 21.33
N ARG A 95 -12.57 5.40 21.79
CA ARG A 95 -12.58 6.83 22.05
C ARG A 95 -11.75 7.17 23.28
N LEU A 96 -10.67 7.94 23.09
CA LEU A 96 -9.82 8.45 24.16
C LEU A 96 -10.29 9.80 24.69
N SER A 97 -10.75 10.66 23.78
CA SER A 97 -11.29 11.99 24.08
C SER A 97 -12.31 12.42 23.01
N ASP A 98 -12.77 13.66 23.08
CA ASP A 98 -13.72 14.17 22.08
C ASP A 98 -13.14 14.21 20.66
N ASN A 99 -11.84 14.41 20.54
CA ASN A 99 -11.16 14.52 19.25
C ASN A 99 -10.23 13.36 18.94
N PHE A 100 -9.80 12.59 19.96
CA PHE A 100 -8.84 11.51 19.79
C PHE A 100 -9.46 10.15 19.99
N SER A 101 -9.19 9.24 19.08
CA SER A 101 -9.49 7.81 19.22
C SER A 101 -8.32 6.94 18.78
N LEU A 102 -8.18 5.79 19.42
CA LEU A 102 -7.27 4.74 19.04
C LEU A 102 -8.05 3.71 18.23
N ARG A 103 -7.56 3.41 17.03
CA ARG A 103 -8.20 2.50 16.10
C ARG A 103 -7.32 1.29 15.86
N CYS A 104 -7.91 0.11 15.86
CA CYS A 104 -7.29 -1.14 15.48
C CYS A 104 -8.14 -1.79 14.38
N THR A 105 -7.52 -2.09 13.23
CA THR A 105 -8.24 -2.59 12.05
C THR A 105 -7.59 -3.84 11.47
N PRO A 106 -7.72 -5.01 12.13
CA PRO A 106 -7.26 -6.27 11.55
C PRO A 106 -7.81 -6.45 10.13
N THR A 107 -6.92 -6.56 9.15
CA THR A 107 -7.28 -6.54 7.73
C THR A 107 -6.51 -7.61 6.96
N MET A 108 -7.20 -8.28 6.05
CA MET A 108 -6.59 -9.14 5.03
C MET A 108 -6.57 -8.39 3.70
N HIS A 109 -5.42 -8.41 3.06
CA HIS A 109 -5.20 -7.81 1.75
C HIS A 109 -4.92 -8.91 0.74
N PHE A 110 -5.64 -8.90 -0.38
CA PHE A 110 -5.50 -9.86 -1.46
C PHE A 110 -5.11 -9.13 -2.74
N GLY A 111 -4.02 -9.55 -3.37
CA GLY A 111 -3.54 -8.95 -4.59
C GLY A 111 -2.56 -9.86 -5.33
N ALA A 112 -2.02 -9.36 -6.42
CA ALA A 112 -0.92 -9.98 -7.14
C ALA A 112 0.10 -8.90 -7.45
N LYS A 113 1.37 -9.26 -7.57
CA LYS A 113 2.46 -8.39 -8.00
C LYS A 113 3.08 -8.98 -9.25
N HIS A 114 3.35 -8.12 -10.21
CA HIS A 114 4.01 -8.48 -11.44
C HIS A 114 5.38 -7.83 -11.46
N LEU A 115 6.43 -8.65 -11.48
CA LEU A 115 7.81 -8.21 -11.53
C LEU A 115 8.38 -8.49 -12.91
N THR A 116 9.13 -7.55 -13.44
CA THR A 116 9.85 -7.70 -14.71
C THR A 116 11.34 -7.58 -14.45
N PHE A 117 12.07 -8.57 -14.91
CA PHE A 117 13.52 -8.60 -14.94
C PHE A 117 13.98 -8.39 -16.38
N LEU A 118 14.84 -7.41 -16.57
CA LEU A 118 15.43 -7.08 -17.86
C LEU A 118 16.94 -7.33 -17.80
N ASN A 119 17.41 -8.29 -18.60
CA ASN A 119 18.85 -8.48 -18.80
C ASN A 119 19.30 -7.57 -19.95
N THR A 120 20.15 -6.60 -19.66
CA THR A 120 20.57 -5.59 -20.65
C THR A 120 21.73 -6.03 -21.54
N LYS A 121 22.35 -7.18 -21.27
CA LYS A 121 23.48 -7.69 -22.06
C LYS A 121 23.11 -8.91 -22.91
N VAL A 122 22.04 -9.61 -22.57
CA VAL A 122 21.58 -10.79 -23.30
C VAL A 122 20.39 -10.43 -24.17
N VAL A 123 20.45 -10.84 -25.43
CA VAL A 123 19.36 -10.64 -26.39
C VAL A 123 18.72 -11.99 -26.75
N ASP A 124 17.44 -11.97 -27.02
CA ASP A 124 16.70 -13.13 -27.52
C ASP A 124 17.03 -13.41 -28.99
N GLU A 125 16.48 -14.51 -29.55
CA GLU A 125 16.67 -14.88 -30.94
C GLU A 125 16.17 -13.83 -31.94
N GLN A 126 15.33 -12.88 -31.48
CA GLN A 126 14.76 -11.78 -32.28
C GLN A 126 15.55 -10.47 -32.13
N GLY A 127 16.61 -10.44 -31.31
CA GLY A 127 17.46 -9.26 -31.08
C GLY A 127 16.90 -8.28 -30.02
N ASN A 128 15.85 -8.66 -29.26
CA ASN A 128 15.35 -7.89 -28.13
C ASN A 128 16.09 -8.28 -26.85
N LEU A 129 16.16 -7.37 -25.87
CA LEU A 129 16.71 -7.67 -24.56
C LEU A 129 15.90 -8.77 -23.87
N LEU A 130 16.61 -9.73 -23.26
CA LEU A 130 15.99 -10.85 -22.56
C LEU A 130 15.17 -10.34 -21.39
N ARG A 131 13.85 -10.61 -21.43
CA ARG A 131 12.90 -10.23 -20.40
C ARG A 131 12.33 -11.48 -19.73
N GLN A 132 12.40 -11.51 -18.41
CA GLN A 132 11.72 -12.52 -17.60
C GLN A 132 10.73 -11.85 -16.68
N THR A 133 9.60 -12.52 -16.43
CA THR A 133 8.53 -12.00 -15.58
C THR A 133 8.20 -12.98 -14.47
N GLN A 134 7.89 -12.45 -13.30
CA GLN A 134 7.44 -13.23 -12.15
C GLN A 134 6.13 -12.68 -11.63
N ASP A 135 5.12 -13.53 -11.60
CA ASP A 135 3.84 -13.23 -10.96
C ASP A 135 3.83 -13.74 -9.52
N MET A 136 3.76 -12.84 -8.57
CA MET A 136 3.68 -13.15 -7.15
C MET A 136 2.27 -12.91 -6.64
N LYS A 137 1.56 -13.98 -6.24
CA LYS A 137 0.34 -13.81 -5.44
C LYS A 137 0.72 -13.20 -4.10
N ASN A 138 -0.06 -12.23 -3.66
CA ASN A 138 0.21 -11.49 -2.45
C ASN A 138 -1.01 -11.52 -1.53
N THR A 139 -0.88 -12.22 -0.43
CA THR A 139 -1.88 -12.20 0.64
C THR A 139 -1.20 -11.76 1.92
N TYR A 140 -1.64 -10.63 2.46
CA TYR A 140 -1.13 -10.10 3.72
C TYR A 140 -2.22 -10.10 4.78
N VAL A 141 -1.82 -10.41 6.00
CA VAL A 141 -2.58 -10.05 7.20
C VAL A 141 -1.90 -8.85 7.84
N SER A 142 -2.65 -7.80 8.09
CA SER A 142 -2.18 -6.59 8.74
C SER A 142 -2.97 -6.30 10.01
N LEU A 143 -2.29 -5.65 10.96
CA LEU A 143 -2.88 -5.21 12.23
C LEU A 143 -2.56 -3.72 12.46
N PRO A 144 -3.17 -2.81 11.67
CA PRO A 144 -2.96 -1.38 11.87
C PRO A 144 -3.40 -0.93 13.25
N ILE A 145 -2.58 -0.08 13.87
CA ILE A 145 -2.86 0.62 15.12
C ILE A 145 -2.66 2.09 14.87
N ASP A 146 -3.77 2.82 14.81
CA ASP A 146 -3.83 4.20 14.34
C ASP A 146 -4.34 5.13 15.43
N LEU A 147 -3.71 6.28 15.56
CA LEU A 147 -4.25 7.42 16.29
C LEU A 147 -5.04 8.30 15.32
N LYS A 148 -6.34 8.40 15.53
CA LYS A 148 -7.26 9.23 14.76
C LYS A 148 -7.49 10.54 15.51
N PHE A 149 -7.32 11.66 14.80
CA PHE A 149 -7.70 12.99 15.24
C PHE A 149 -8.87 13.50 14.41
N ALA A 150 -10.04 13.60 15.01
CA ALA A 150 -11.27 14.00 14.36
C ALA A 150 -11.68 15.42 14.74
N ALA A 151 -12.11 16.20 13.77
CA ALA A 151 -12.69 17.51 14.00
C ALA A 151 -14.03 17.39 14.75
N PRO A 152 -14.54 18.48 15.34
CA PRO A 152 -15.92 18.50 15.83
C PRO A 152 -16.91 18.14 14.71
N ARG A 153 -17.94 17.39 15.07
CA ARG A 153 -18.97 16.99 14.12
C ARG A 153 -19.74 18.21 13.62
N TRP A 154 -19.82 18.33 12.30
CA TRP A 154 -20.63 19.34 11.65
C TRP A 154 -21.80 18.68 10.91
N ASN A 155 -23.02 18.87 11.40
CA ASN A 155 -24.22 18.18 10.91
C ASN A 155 -24.03 16.65 10.92
N ASN A 156 -23.94 16.04 9.75
CA ASN A 156 -23.77 14.61 9.55
C ASN A 156 -22.40 14.24 8.96
N HIS A 157 -21.39 15.10 9.15
CA HIS A 157 -20.03 14.88 8.66
C HIS A 157 -19.04 15.16 9.79
N ARG A 158 -17.98 14.35 9.84
CA ARG A 158 -16.87 14.52 10.78
C ARG A 158 -15.56 14.13 10.10
N PRO A 159 -14.85 15.11 9.50
CA PRO A 159 -13.56 14.84 8.89
C PRO A 159 -12.50 14.54 9.95
N TYR A 160 -11.52 13.73 9.58
CA TYR A 160 -10.41 13.38 10.45
C TYR A 160 -9.13 13.10 9.66
N ILE A 161 -8.03 13.15 10.39
CA ILE A 161 -6.72 12.65 9.96
C ILE A 161 -6.31 11.52 10.89
N MET A 162 -5.48 10.63 10.38
CA MET A 162 -4.94 9.55 11.19
C MET A 162 -3.48 9.29 10.84
N ALA A 163 -2.76 8.74 11.80
CA ALA A 163 -1.42 8.23 11.61
C ALA A 163 -1.19 7.03 12.52
N GLY A 164 -0.42 6.06 12.07
CA GLY A 164 -0.18 4.86 12.84
C GLY A 164 0.91 3.96 12.30
N ILE A 165 0.99 2.79 12.91
CA ILE A 165 1.89 1.71 12.53
C ILE A 165 1.06 0.51 12.10
N ASN A 166 1.54 -0.17 11.07
CA ASN A 166 0.87 -1.30 10.47
C ASN A 166 1.83 -2.49 10.35
N PRO A 167 1.95 -3.32 11.39
CA PRO A 167 2.63 -4.60 11.27
C PRO A 167 1.87 -5.51 10.32
N THR A 168 2.58 -6.11 9.37
CA THR A 168 2.04 -6.96 8.33
C THR A 168 2.75 -8.31 8.30
N ILE A 169 1.99 -9.36 8.00
CA ILE A 169 2.49 -10.72 7.82
C ILE A 169 2.14 -11.15 6.40
N ASN A 170 3.15 -11.44 5.60
CA ASN A 170 2.98 -12.03 4.29
C ASN A 170 2.71 -13.53 4.45
N LEU A 171 1.60 -14.01 3.89
CA LEU A 171 1.21 -15.42 3.93
C LEU A 171 1.62 -16.18 2.66
N THR A 172 2.13 -15.49 1.66
CA THR A 172 2.53 -16.07 0.37
C THR A 172 4.04 -15.97 0.18
N GLY A 173 4.61 -16.99 -0.43
CA GLY A 173 6.00 -17.07 -0.84
C GLY A 173 6.22 -18.43 -1.50
N GLY A 174 6.68 -18.45 -2.75
CA GLY A 174 7.06 -19.65 -3.48
C GLY A 174 8.53 -20.02 -3.22
N GLU A 175 8.85 -21.30 -3.18
CA GLU A 175 10.25 -21.76 -3.07
C GLU A 175 11.04 -21.53 -4.38
N SER A 176 10.33 -21.42 -5.51
CA SER A 176 10.89 -21.21 -6.84
C SER A 176 10.85 -19.75 -7.32
N ASP A 177 10.49 -18.81 -6.47
CA ASP A 177 10.45 -17.39 -6.82
C ASP A 177 11.87 -16.85 -7.01
N MET A 178 12.11 -16.02 -8.05
CA MET A 178 13.39 -15.35 -8.26
C MET A 178 13.71 -14.38 -7.12
N VAL A 179 12.69 -13.63 -6.70
CA VAL A 179 12.75 -12.70 -5.56
C VAL A 179 11.70 -13.07 -4.54
N ARG A 180 12.11 -13.23 -3.29
CA ARG A 180 11.23 -13.52 -2.17
C ARG A 180 11.19 -12.36 -1.20
N ILE A 181 9.98 -12.05 -0.73
CA ILE A 181 9.72 -11.00 0.25
C ILE A 181 9.69 -11.61 1.65
N LYS A 182 10.27 -10.92 2.63
CA LYS A 182 10.21 -11.32 4.05
C LYS A 182 8.78 -11.53 4.50
N ARG A 183 8.61 -12.49 5.41
CA ARG A 183 7.31 -12.80 5.99
C ARG A 183 6.75 -11.67 6.85
N TYR A 184 7.61 -10.96 7.58
CA TYR A 184 7.21 -9.88 8.47
C TYR A 184 7.69 -8.54 7.92
N ASN A 185 6.79 -7.57 7.91
CA ASN A 185 7.09 -6.19 7.55
C ASN A 185 6.31 -5.26 8.46
N THR A 186 6.82 -4.06 8.66
CA THR A 186 6.13 -3.00 9.40
C THR A 186 6.08 -1.76 8.53
N MET A 187 4.88 -1.19 8.40
CA MET A 187 4.67 0.04 7.66
C MET A 187 4.26 1.15 8.62
N VAL A 188 4.59 2.38 8.27
CA VAL A 188 3.95 3.58 8.82
C VAL A 188 2.82 3.96 7.88
N GLU A 189 1.70 4.34 8.43
CA GLU A 189 0.58 4.82 7.64
C GLU A 189 0.10 6.18 8.11
N ILE A 190 -0.31 6.97 7.12
CA ILE A 190 -1.00 8.25 7.31
C ILE A 190 -2.25 8.24 6.46
N GLY A 191 -3.30 8.85 6.92
CA GLY A 191 -4.56 8.85 6.19
C GLY A 191 -5.46 10.02 6.52
N VAL A 192 -6.43 10.19 5.66
CA VAL A 192 -7.51 11.17 5.80
C VAL A 192 -8.84 10.48 5.54
N GLY A 193 -9.86 10.85 6.29
CA GLY A 193 -11.19 10.28 6.11
C GLY A 193 -12.29 11.21 6.61
N CYS A 194 -13.51 10.78 6.45
CA CYS A 194 -14.66 11.48 6.94
C CYS A 194 -15.74 10.50 7.41
N ASP A 195 -16.19 10.69 8.64
CA ASP A 195 -17.34 9.96 9.16
C ASP A 195 -18.63 10.58 8.60
N PHE A 196 -19.42 9.83 7.84
CA PHE A 196 -20.73 10.20 7.34
C PHE A 196 -21.81 9.49 8.15
N TYR A 197 -22.61 10.26 8.87
CA TYR A 197 -23.69 9.73 9.71
C TYR A 197 -24.96 9.58 8.87
N LEU A 198 -25.22 8.37 8.40
CA LEU A 198 -26.45 8.02 7.71
C LEU A 198 -27.54 7.62 8.73
N PRO A 199 -28.81 7.56 8.34
CA PRO A 199 -29.90 7.23 9.28
C PRO A 199 -29.71 5.89 9.99
N PHE A 200 -29.19 4.87 9.28
CA PHE A 200 -29.10 3.50 9.77
C PHE A 200 -27.69 3.07 10.17
N PHE A 201 -26.65 3.60 9.52
CA PHE A 201 -25.26 3.24 9.78
C PHE A 201 -24.34 4.45 9.58
N LYS A 202 -23.12 4.34 9.99
CA LYS A 202 -22.06 5.31 9.74
C LYS A 202 -21.16 4.77 8.65
N LEU A 203 -21.02 5.52 7.56
CA LEU A 203 -20.12 5.22 6.46
C LEU A 203 -18.85 6.05 6.61
N ILE A 204 -17.69 5.40 6.53
CA ILE A 204 -16.42 6.08 6.74
C ILE A 204 -15.50 5.79 5.55
N PRO A 205 -15.52 6.60 4.48
CA PRO A 205 -14.47 6.55 3.47
C PRO A 205 -13.15 7.09 4.04
N GLU A 206 -12.07 6.37 3.77
CA GLU A 206 -10.73 6.70 4.24
C GLU A 206 -9.70 6.38 3.15
N LEU A 207 -8.80 7.33 2.92
CA LEU A 207 -7.65 7.16 2.03
C LEU A 207 -6.39 7.11 2.88
N LYS A 208 -5.62 6.01 2.76
CA LYS A 208 -4.36 5.77 3.48
C LYS A 208 -3.19 5.66 2.53
N PHE A 209 -2.05 6.16 3.00
CA PHE A 209 -0.75 5.99 2.38
C PHE A 209 0.14 5.23 3.36
N CYS A 210 0.63 4.07 2.94
CA CYS A 210 1.45 3.19 3.76
C CYS A 210 2.86 3.09 3.17
N PHE A 211 3.87 3.24 4.03
CA PHE A 211 5.29 3.19 3.66
C PHE A 211 6.02 2.17 4.52
N GLY A 212 6.70 1.23 3.90
CA GLY A 212 7.51 0.24 4.59
C GLY A 212 8.68 0.90 5.32
N LEU A 213 8.89 0.53 6.59
CA LEU A 213 9.98 1.05 7.42
C LEU A 213 11.32 0.38 7.16
N GLY A 214 11.36 -0.72 6.45
CA GLY A 214 12.58 -1.49 6.26
C GLY A 214 12.66 -2.20 4.92
N ASP A 215 13.81 -2.82 4.70
CA ASP A 215 14.06 -3.69 3.56
C ASP A 215 13.20 -4.96 3.68
N VAL A 216 12.29 -5.14 2.72
CA VAL A 216 11.37 -6.28 2.68
C VAL A 216 11.95 -7.46 1.88
N LEU A 217 13.14 -7.32 1.28
CA LEU A 217 13.80 -8.37 0.51
C LEU A 217 14.36 -9.46 1.44
N ASP A 218 14.07 -10.71 1.13
CA ASP A 218 14.72 -11.87 1.77
C ASP A 218 16.06 -12.19 1.09
N LYS A 219 17.12 -11.61 1.63
CA LYS A 219 18.51 -11.77 1.07
C LYS A 219 19.06 -13.19 1.20
N ASN A 220 18.49 -14.00 2.08
CA ASN A 220 18.95 -15.38 2.27
C ASN A 220 18.42 -16.31 1.19
N HIS A 221 17.34 -15.95 0.55
CA HIS A 221 16.67 -16.75 -0.47
C HIS A 221 17.62 -17.16 -1.63
N LYS A 222 18.52 -16.28 -2.05
CA LYS A 222 19.50 -16.58 -3.10
C LYS A 222 20.37 -17.81 -2.80
N ASN A 223 20.60 -18.12 -1.53
CA ASN A 223 21.40 -19.25 -1.09
C ASN A 223 20.60 -20.57 -1.06
N GLU A 224 19.28 -20.49 -1.13
CA GLU A 224 18.37 -21.64 -1.14
C GLU A 224 18.08 -22.11 -2.58
N LEU A 225 18.32 -21.25 -3.58
CA LEU A 225 18.14 -21.56 -5.00
C LEU A 225 19.21 -22.52 -5.48
N ARG A 226 18.79 -23.57 -6.18
CA ARG A 226 19.69 -24.59 -6.76
C ARG A 226 20.12 -24.28 -8.19
N ASP A 227 19.35 -23.42 -8.87
CA ASP A 227 19.58 -23.01 -10.25
C ASP A 227 20.47 -21.76 -10.28
N ALA A 228 21.63 -21.85 -10.95
CA ALA A 228 22.58 -20.74 -11.07
C ALA A 228 21.95 -19.51 -11.77
N ASN A 229 21.09 -19.74 -12.78
CA ASN A 229 20.40 -18.66 -13.48
C ASN A 229 19.46 -17.91 -12.53
N LEU A 230 18.62 -18.62 -11.74
CA LEU A 230 17.72 -17.99 -10.77
C LEU A 230 18.51 -17.25 -9.68
N THR A 231 19.66 -17.74 -9.29
CA THR A 231 20.54 -17.08 -8.31
C THR A 231 21.04 -15.73 -8.82
N ALA A 232 21.34 -15.60 -10.12
CA ALA A 232 21.74 -14.33 -10.74
C ALA A 232 20.59 -13.29 -10.68
N TYR A 233 19.36 -13.71 -11.00
CA TYR A 233 18.18 -12.85 -10.88
C TYR A 233 17.88 -12.47 -9.43
N ALA A 234 18.00 -13.40 -8.49
CA ALA A 234 17.85 -13.11 -7.05
C ALA A 234 18.93 -12.15 -6.54
N GLY A 235 20.14 -12.22 -7.08
CA GLY A 235 21.26 -11.33 -6.75
C GLY A 235 21.16 -9.93 -7.35
N SER A 236 20.29 -9.72 -8.34
CA SER A 236 20.15 -8.43 -9.05
C SER A 236 19.57 -7.31 -8.19
N VAL A 237 18.95 -7.66 -7.08
CA VAL A 237 18.28 -6.72 -6.16
C VAL A 237 19.01 -6.64 -4.83
N SER A 238 19.38 -5.44 -4.38
CA SER A 238 20.06 -5.18 -3.11
C SER A 238 19.12 -4.89 -1.97
N SER A 239 18.04 -4.18 -2.24
CA SER A 239 16.98 -3.85 -1.26
C SER A 239 15.64 -3.66 -1.94
N ALA A 240 14.56 -3.76 -1.16
CA ALA A 240 13.21 -3.55 -1.63
C ALA A 240 12.38 -2.82 -0.57
N GLN A 241 11.64 -1.79 -0.98
CA GLN A 241 10.72 -1.05 -0.12
C GLN A 241 9.29 -1.20 -0.60
N SER A 242 8.39 -1.53 0.31
CA SER A 242 6.96 -1.68 0.00
C SER A 242 6.23 -0.36 0.22
N LYS A 243 5.39 0.00 -0.75
CA LYS A 243 4.49 1.16 -0.71
C LYS A 243 3.08 0.70 -1.03
N MET A 244 2.07 1.30 -0.38
CA MET A 244 0.68 0.95 -0.65
C MET A 244 -0.22 2.18 -0.47
N ILE A 245 -1.18 2.32 -1.35
CA ILE A 245 -2.28 3.29 -1.25
C ILE A 245 -3.55 2.47 -1.04
N VAL A 246 -4.32 2.80 0.00
CA VAL A 246 -5.53 2.07 0.36
C VAL A 246 -6.70 3.01 0.43
N LEU A 247 -7.76 2.71 -0.32
CA LEU A 247 -9.07 3.34 -0.21
C LEU A 247 -10.00 2.37 0.52
N THR A 248 -10.42 2.72 1.73
CA THR A 248 -11.22 1.86 2.59
C THR A 248 -12.59 2.50 2.85
N PHE A 249 -13.60 1.68 2.95
CA PHE A 249 -14.94 2.04 3.39
C PHE A 249 -15.28 1.23 4.63
N TYR A 250 -15.48 1.92 5.76
CA TYR A 250 -15.92 1.29 6.99
C TYR A 250 -17.43 1.47 7.15
N PHE A 251 -18.06 0.46 7.71
CA PHE A 251 -19.49 0.40 8.02
C PHE A 251 -19.65 0.11 9.51
N GLU A 252 -20.21 1.08 10.24
CA GLU A 252 -20.45 1.03 11.68
C GLU A 252 -21.93 1.13 12.03
#